data_854458463a4fe47fd1bb9d6c6b642f59
#
_entry.id   854458463a4fe47fd1bb9d6c6b642f59
#
_cell.length_a   1.000
_cell.length_b   1.000
_cell.length_c   1.000
_cell.angle_alpha   90.00
_cell.angle_beta   90.00
_cell.angle_gamma   90.00
#
_symmetry.space_group_name_H-M   'P 1'
#
loop_
_entity.id
_entity.type
_entity.pdbx_description
1 polymer ?
#
loop_
_entity_poly.entity_id
_entity_poly.type
_entity_poly.pdbx_seq_one_letter_code
_entity_poly.pdbx_strand_id
1 'polypeptide(L)'
;TQNKMTVENYYVNGTSVCSEEIDLKDPAQRELLMFSMLCNDSTNQNGQEIGDPTETALINLGSLLGEDYAQVREEYPSLSEVPFDSDRKLMSTEHFIDGRYVMVVKGAVDVLLERMSHIQDGDTLRKITEEDRVRIEVQNKHFSENGLRVLAFAFKTMEQEQGLTLNDENDLTFLGLISMMDPPRVESKDAVAECIKAGIKPIMITGDHKVTAAAIAKRIGILENMSEACEGAVIEDMTDEELQEFVPNISVYARVSPEHKIRIVRAWQERGNIVAMTGDGVNDAPALKQADIGVAMGITGSEVAKDAAAMVLTDDNFATIVKAVENGRNIYQNIKNAIQFLLSGNFAAILAVLYASLASLPVQIGRAHV
;
A
#
# COMPACT_ATOMS: atom_id res chain seq x y z
N THR A 1 3.13 -0.44 3.05
CA THR A 1 3.18 0.65 2.06
C THR A 1 4.23 1.69 2.44
N GLN A 2 4.56 2.60 1.52
CA GLN A 2 5.51 3.68 1.77
C GLN A 2 4.90 4.86 2.53
N ASN A 3 3.59 4.85 2.70
CA ASN A 3 2.78 5.97 3.23
C ASN A 3 2.94 7.24 2.38
N LYS A 4 3.06 7.07 1.08
CA LYS A 4 3.26 8.13 0.10
C LYS A 4 2.55 7.78 -1.20
N MET A 5 1.54 8.56 -1.57
CA MET A 5 0.87 8.39 -2.86
C MET A 5 1.84 8.65 -4.01
N THR A 6 1.77 7.81 -5.04
CA THR A 6 2.63 7.90 -6.22
C THR A 6 1.78 7.68 -7.47
N VAL A 7 2.01 8.49 -8.51
CA VAL A 7 1.34 8.30 -9.79
C VAL A 7 1.90 7.08 -10.49
N GLU A 8 1.02 6.20 -10.97
CA GLU A 8 1.37 4.96 -11.66
C GLU A 8 1.13 5.05 -13.17
N ASN A 9 -0.02 5.61 -13.60
CA ASN A 9 -0.34 5.69 -15.02
C ASN A 9 -1.07 6.98 -15.37
N TYR A 10 -0.90 7.38 -16.62
CA TYR A 10 -1.75 8.32 -17.36
C TYR A 10 -2.66 7.58 -18.32
N TYR A 11 -3.85 8.12 -18.56
CA TYR A 11 -4.70 7.73 -19.67
C TYR A 11 -5.06 9.00 -20.46
N VAL A 12 -4.52 9.13 -21.64
CA VAL A 12 -4.65 10.31 -22.50
C VAL A 12 -4.72 9.86 -23.95
N ASN A 13 -5.51 10.52 -24.79
CA ASN A 13 -5.72 10.17 -26.20
C ASN A 13 -6.11 8.69 -26.41
N GLY A 14 -6.92 8.14 -25.49
CA GLY A 14 -7.35 6.73 -25.55
C GLY A 14 -6.27 5.70 -25.22
N THR A 15 -5.08 6.10 -24.77
CA THR A 15 -3.93 5.24 -24.48
C THR A 15 -3.53 5.34 -23.02
N SER A 16 -3.24 4.21 -22.39
CA SER A 16 -2.66 4.15 -21.05
C SER A 16 -1.13 4.15 -21.14
N VAL A 17 -0.49 5.05 -20.41
CA VAL A 17 0.98 5.25 -20.36
C VAL A 17 1.43 5.10 -18.91
N CYS A 18 2.46 4.30 -18.65
CA CYS A 18 3.06 4.17 -17.32
C CYS A 18 3.81 5.45 -16.94
N SER A 19 3.88 5.77 -15.65
CA SER A 19 4.55 7.00 -15.18
C SER A 19 6.01 7.11 -15.61
N GLU A 20 6.70 5.99 -15.77
CA GLU A 20 8.09 5.92 -16.23
C GLU A 20 8.25 6.18 -17.75
N GLU A 21 7.16 6.06 -18.52
CA GLU A 21 7.12 6.20 -19.98
C GLU A 21 6.49 7.52 -20.45
N ILE A 22 6.14 8.42 -19.51
CA ILE A 22 5.57 9.72 -19.84
C ILE A 22 6.58 10.54 -20.65
N ASP A 23 6.17 10.97 -21.85
CA ASP A 23 6.97 11.83 -22.71
C ASP A 23 6.36 13.24 -22.80
N LEU A 24 7.04 14.22 -22.20
CA LEU A 24 6.61 15.63 -22.21
C LEU A 24 6.73 16.30 -23.61
N LYS A 25 7.25 15.60 -24.63
CA LYS A 25 7.18 16.04 -26.02
C LYS A 25 5.78 15.80 -26.61
N ASP A 26 5.00 14.87 -26.06
CA ASP A 26 3.60 14.69 -26.37
C ASP A 26 2.80 15.84 -25.75
N PRO A 27 2.16 16.70 -26.55
CA PRO A 27 1.43 17.88 -26.04
C PRO A 27 0.34 17.50 -25.03
N ALA A 28 -0.40 16.41 -25.26
CA ALA A 28 -1.49 16.01 -24.38
C ALA A 28 -1.01 15.49 -23.03
N GLN A 29 0.13 14.75 -23.00
CA GLN A 29 0.73 14.30 -21.73
C GLN A 29 1.31 15.48 -20.94
N ARG A 30 1.94 16.44 -21.64
CA ARG A 30 2.47 17.66 -21.02
C ARG A 30 1.33 18.54 -20.46
N GLU A 31 0.23 18.71 -21.21
CA GLU A 31 -0.92 19.48 -20.77
C GLU A 31 -1.60 18.85 -19.56
N LEU A 32 -1.74 17.52 -19.53
CA LEU A 32 -2.28 16.79 -18.39
C LEU A 32 -1.41 16.98 -17.13
N LEU A 33 -0.09 16.94 -17.28
CA LEU A 33 0.84 17.22 -16.18
C LEU A 33 0.68 18.66 -15.68
N MET A 34 0.72 19.64 -16.59
CA MET A 34 0.57 21.06 -16.26
C MET A 34 -0.74 21.33 -15.51
N PHE A 35 -1.86 20.83 -16.02
CA PHE A 35 -3.16 21.02 -15.37
C PHE A 35 -3.25 20.32 -14.00
N SER A 36 -2.58 19.18 -13.84
CA SER A 36 -2.50 18.51 -12.55
C SER A 36 -1.72 19.30 -11.48
N MET A 37 -0.74 20.11 -11.91
CA MET A 37 0.00 21.02 -11.03
C MET A 37 -0.73 22.33 -10.77
N LEU A 38 -1.49 22.83 -11.74
CA LEU A 38 -2.24 24.09 -11.62
C LEU A 38 -3.49 23.93 -10.75
N CYS A 39 -4.31 22.92 -11.00
CA CYS A 39 -5.50 22.63 -10.19
C CYS A 39 -5.12 21.80 -8.96
N ASN A 40 -4.41 22.42 -8.00
CA ASN A 40 -3.76 21.71 -6.89
C ASN A 40 -3.29 22.68 -5.80
N ASP A 41 -3.64 22.42 -4.54
CA ASP A 41 -3.31 23.28 -3.39
C ASP A 41 -2.08 22.83 -2.63
N SER A 42 -1.57 21.62 -2.91
CA SER A 42 -0.42 21.07 -2.19
C SER A 42 0.88 21.73 -2.58
N THR A 43 1.84 21.69 -1.65
CA THR A 43 3.21 22.20 -1.84
C THR A 43 4.24 21.17 -1.38
N ASN A 44 5.42 21.19 -2.00
CA ASN A 44 6.58 20.43 -1.56
C ASN A 44 7.80 21.36 -1.54
N GLN A 45 8.20 21.81 -0.35
CA GLN A 45 9.36 22.67 -0.17
C GLN A 45 10.48 21.89 0.53
N ASN A 46 11.58 21.63 -0.20
CA ASN A 46 12.74 20.89 0.33
C ASN A 46 12.41 19.51 0.93
N GLY A 47 11.45 18.81 0.36
CA GLY A 47 11.00 17.48 0.83
C GLY A 47 9.96 17.54 1.95
N GLN A 48 9.55 18.71 2.39
CA GLN A 48 8.41 18.87 3.28
C GLN A 48 7.14 19.04 2.46
N GLU A 49 6.34 18.00 2.41
CA GLU A 49 5.06 17.93 1.71
C GLU A 49 3.95 18.49 2.62
N ILE A 50 3.14 19.43 2.08
CA ILE A 50 1.98 20.00 2.76
C ILE A 50 0.79 19.93 1.81
N GLY A 51 -0.30 19.31 2.26
CA GLY A 51 -1.52 19.16 1.48
C GLY A 51 -2.03 17.72 1.46
N ASP A 52 -3.02 17.46 0.60
CA ASP A 52 -3.57 16.11 0.40
C ASP A 52 -2.54 15.19 -0.27
N PRO A 53 -2.35 13.94 0.20
CA PRO A 53 -1.41 13.00 -0.41
C PRO A 53 -1.65 12.74 -1.90
N THR A 54 -2.89 12.82 -2.35
CA THR A 54 -3.26 12.66 -3.76
C THR A 54 -2.73 13.83 -4.60
N GLU A 55 -2.78 15.04 -4.05
CA GLU A 55 -2.28 16.24 -4.70
C GLU A 55 -0.76 16.33 -4.66
N THR A 56 -0.14 15.95 -3.55
CA THR A 56 1.33 15.91 -3.45
C THR A 56 1.94 14.90 -4.43
N ALA A 57 1.23 13.80 -4.74
CA ALA A 57 1.66 12.84 -5.76
C ALA A 57 1.80 13.48 -7.14
N LEU A 58 0.89 14.39 -7.50
CA LEU A 58 0.88 15.08 -8.80
C LEU A 58 2.07 16.04 -8.94
N ILE A 59 2.34 16.87 -7.92
CA ILE A 59 3.50 17.79 -7.95
C ILE A 59 4.83 17.07 -7.85
N ASN A 60 4.88 15.93 -7.14
CA ASN A 60 6.07 15.09 -7.10
C ASN A 60 6.39 14.46 -8.44
N LEU A 61 5.36 14.05 -9.21
CA LEU A 61 5.56 13.57 -10.58
C LEU A 61 6.14 14.68 -11.47
N GLY A 62 5.63 15.93 -11.38
CA GLY A 62 6.20 17.07 -12.07
C GLY A 62 7.70 17.20 -11.81
N SER A 63 8.08 17.19 -10.55
CA SER A 63 9.48 17.27 -10.13
C SER A 63 10.34 16.11 -10.66
N LEU A 64 9.81 14.89 -10.72
CA LEU A 64 10.50 13.72 -11.29
C LEU A 64 10.71 13.86 -12.80
N LEU A 65 9.78 14.49 -13.51
CA LEU A 65 9.86 14.75 -14.96
C LEU A 65 10.65 16.02 -15.31
N GLY A 66 11.15 16.74 -14.29
CA GLY A 66 11.98 17.94 -14.48
C GLY A 66 11.17 19.25 -14.56
N GLU A 67 9.89 19.22 -14.22
CA GLU A 67 9.03 20.40 -14.17
C GLU A 67 8.88 20.88 -12.70
N ASP A 68 9.08 22.18 -12.49
CA ASP A 68 8.90 22.81 -11.17
C ASP A 68 7.48 23.38 -11.05
N TYR A 69 6.65 22.76 -10.21
CA TYR A 69 5.28 23.19 -9.98
C TYR A 69 5.17 24.65 -9.49
N ALA A 70 6.16 25.13 -8.71
CA ALA A 70 6.15 26.51 -8.23
C ALA A 70 6.35 27.50 -9.37
N GLN A 71 7.26 27.17 -10.29
CA GLN A 71 7.50 27.96 -11.49
C GLN A 71 6.30 27.94 -12.43
N VAL A 72 5.67 26.78 -12.61
CA VAL A 72 4.44 26.66 -13.44
C VAL A 72 3.31 27.50 -12.85
N ARG A 73 3.12 27.50 -11.53
CA ARG A 73 2.09 28.31 -10.86
C ARG A 73 2.41 29.80 -10.85
N GLU A 74 3.70 30.19 -10.87
CA GLU A 74 4.10 31.58 -11.02
C GLU A 74 3.85 32.09 -12.44
N GLU A 75 4.07 31.26 -13.46
CA GLU A 75 3.81 31.56 -14.87
C GLU A 75 2.31 31.66 -15.16
N TYR A 76 1.51 30.75 -14.59
CA TYR A 76 0.06 30.67 -14.78
C TYR A 76 -0.68 30.75 -13.44
N PRO A 77 -0.71 31.91 -12.78
CA PRO A 77 -1.34 32.05 -11.47
C PRO A 77 -2.83 31.75 -11.49
N SER A 78 -3.36 31.23 -10.41
CA SER A 78 -4.79 31.04 -10.22
C SER A 78 -5.48 32.40 -10.10
N LEU A 79 -6.45 32.66 -10.96
CA LEU A 79 -7.25 33.88 -10.97
C LEU A 79 -8.50 33.71 -10.10
N SER A 80 -9.06 32.53 -10.10
CA SER A 80 -10.23 32.15 -9.32
C SER A 80 -10.23 30.65 -9.08
N GLU A 81 -10.87 30.20 -7.99
CA GLU A 81 -10.99 28.79 -7.67
C GLU A 81 -12.35 28.45 -7.06
N VAL A 82 -12.77 27.22 -7.26
CA VAL A 82 -13.81 26.55 -6.49
C VAL A 82 -13.11 25.38 -5.76
N PRO A 83 -12.88 25.51 -4.43
CA PRO A 83 -12.13 24.52 -3.68
C PRO A 83 -12.75 23.13 -3.74
N PHE A 84 -11.94 22.09 -3.43
CA PHE A 84 -12.44 20.72 -3.35
C PHE A 84 -13.55 20.59 -2.30
N ASP A 85 -14.62 19.91 -2.70
CA ASP A 85 -15.72 19.55 -1.82
C ASP A 85 -16.02 18.06 -1.93
N SER A 86 -16.13 17.39 -0.78
CA SER A 86 -16.29 15.92 -0.70
C SER A 86 -17.63 15.40 -1.24
N ASP A 87 -18.68 16.22 -1.18
CA ASP A 87 -20.01 15.84 -1.69
C ASP A 87 -20.06 16.02 -3.20
N ARG A 88 -19.44 17.09 -3.69
CA ARG A 88 -19.30 17.39 -5.12
C ARG A 88 -18.19 16.57 -5.79
N LYS A 89 -17.15 16.20 -5.05
CA LYS A 89 -15.96 15.45 -5.51
C LYS A 89 -15.18 16.12 -6.62
N LEU A 90 -15.24 17.42 -6.74
CA LEU A 90 -14.57 18.23 -7.76
C LEU A 90 -13.79 19.38 -7.13
N MET A 91 -12.79 19.86 -7.85
CA MET A 91 -12.07 21.11 -7.64
C MET A 91 -11.86 21.78 -9.00
N SER A 92 -11.94 23.11 -9.05
CA SER A 92 -11.77 23.89 -10.29
C SER A 92 -10.92 25.11 -10.04
N THR A 93 -10.03 25.43 -10.98
CA THR A 93 -9.19 26.64 -10.94
C THR A 93 -9.22 27.35 -12.30
N GLU A 94 -9.16 28.67 -12.30
CA GLU A 94 -9.13 29.51 -13.51
C GLU A 94 -7.72 30.08 -13.69
N HIS A 95 -7.21 29.99 -14.91
CA HIS A 95 -5.87 30.45 -15.28
C HIS A 95 -5.92 31.16 -16.63
N PHE A 96 -4.93 32.05 -16.88
CA PHE A 96 -4.70 32.62 -18.18
C PHE A 96 -3.51 31.96 -18.86
N ILE A 97 -3.79 31.09 -19.85
CA ILE A 97 -2.81 30.21 -20.49
C ILE A 97 -2.83 30.51 -22.00
N ASP A 98 -1.67 30.83 -22.57
CA ASP A 98 -1.48 31.06 -24.00
C ASP A 98 -2.53 32.04 -24.64
N GLY A 99 -2.84 33.10 -23.91
CA GLY A 99 -3.77 34.12 -24.38
C GLY A 99 -5.25 33.79 -24.24
N ARG A 100 -5.59 32.73 -23.48
CA ARG A 100 -6.98 32.29 -23.23
C ARG A 100 -7.20 32.08 -21.73
N TYR A 101 -8.42 32.33 -21.29
CA TYR A 101 -8.88 31.93 -19.96
C TYR A 101 -9.28 30.47 -20.00
N VAL A 102 -8.70 29.68 -19.12
CA VAL A 102 -8.91 28.22 -19.05
C VAL A 102 -9.32 27.88 -17.65
N MET A 103 -10.48 27.28 -17.50
CA MET A 103 -10.90 26.62 -16.28
C MET A 103 -10.42 25.17 -16.33
N VAL A 104 -9.61 24.78 -15.36
CA VAL A 104 -9.15 23.40 -15.15
C VAL A 104 -9.97 22.76 -14.05
N VAL A 105 -10.47 21.56 -14.27
CA VAL A 105 -11.28 20.81 -13.31
C VAL A 105 -10.68 19.45 -13.09
N LYS A 106 -10.54 19.06 -11.82
CA LYS A 106 -10.16 17.70 -11.44
C LYS A 106 -11.20 17.08 -10.52
N GLY A 107 -11.33 15.76 -10.55
CA GLY A 107 -12.19 15.06 -9.61
C GLY A 107 -12.51 13.62 -9.95
N ALA A 108 -13.60 13.12 -9.37
CA ALA A 108 -14.05 11.75 -9.56
C ALA A 108 -14.55 11.53 -10.99
N VAL A 109 -14.15 10.39 -11.58
CA VAL A 109 -14.43 10.09 -12.99
C VAL A 109 -15.93 10.05 -13.27
N ASP A 110 -16.71 9.43 -12.40
CA ASP A 110 -18.18 9.32 -12.50
C ASP A 110 -18.84 10.69 -12.60
N VAL A 111 -18.46 11.60 -11.70
CA VAL A 111 -19.04 12.95 -11.63
C VAL A 111 -18.63 13.81 -12.84
N LEU A 112 -17.35 13.74 -13.24
CA LEU A 112 -16.86 14.53 -14.36
C LEU A 112 -17.44 14.07 -15.70
N LEU A 113 -17.60 12.76 -15.92
CA LEU A 113 -18.16 12.23 -17.17
C LEU A 113 -19.56 12.76 -17.46
N GLU A 114 -20.40 12.94 -16.45
CA GLU A 114 -21.75 13.51 -16.62
C GLU A 114 -21.73 14.98 -17.09
N ARG A 115 -20.64 15.70 -16.79
CA ARG A 115 -20.48 17.14 -17.09
C ARG A 115 -19.67 17.41 -18.36
N MET A 116 -19.20 16.38 -19.04
CA MET A 116 -18.39 16.48 -20.25
C MET A 116 -19.26 16.52 -21.50
N SER A 117 -18.98 17.47 -22.38
CA SER A 117 -19.59 17.60 -23.70
C SER A 117 -18.61 17.34 -24.84
N HIS A 118 -17.31 17.52 -24.59
CA HIS A 118 -16.22 17.36 -25.54
C HIS A 118 -15.12 16.47 -25.03
N ILE A 119 -14.27 16.01 -25.94
CA ILE A 119 -13.05 15.26 -25.65
C ILE A 119 -11.92 15.82 -26.51
N GLN A 120 -10.74 15.91 -25.93
CA GLN A 120 -9.51 16.17 -26.68
C GLN A 120 -9.01 14.86 -27.29
N ASP A 121 -8.79 14.87 -28.60
CA ASP A 121 -8.32 13.73 -29.39
C ASP A 121 -7.12 14.20 -30.21
N GLY A 122 -5.91 14.02 -29.68
CA GLY A 122 -4.71 14.68 -30.16
C GLY A 122 -4.84 16.21 -30.09
N ASP A 123 -4.62 16.87 -31.22
CA ASP A 123 -4.73 18.35 -31.35
C ASP A 123 -6.15 18.83 -31.66
N THR A 124 -7.14 17.92 -31.65
CA THR A 124 -8.51 18.29 -32.05
C THR A 124 -9.50 18.15 -30.91
N LEU A 125 -10.37 19.14 -30.79
CA LEU A 125 -11.51 19.09 -29.88
C LEU A 125 -12.75 18.60 -30.66
N ARG A 126 -13.37 17.52 -30.16
CA ARG A 126 -14.61 17.00 -30.75
C ARG A 126 -15.64 16.69 -29.67
N LYS A 127 -16.89 16.57 -30.06
CA LYS A 127 -17.93 16.11 -29.14
C LYS A 127 -17.61 14.72 -28.62
N ILE A 128 -17.81 14.51 -27.31
CA ILE A 128 -17.67 13.21 -26.70
C ILE A 128 -18.81 12.30 -27.19
N THR A 129 -18.47 11.06 -27.54
CA THR A 129 -19.43 10.02 -27.95
C THR A 129 -19.70 9.05 -26.81
N GLU A 130 -20.75 8.26 -26.95
CA GLU A 130 -21.04 7.20 -25.99
C GLU A 130 -19.92 6.14 -25.94
N GLU A 131 -19.30 5.84 -27.07
CA GLU A 131 -18.14 4.95 -27.13
C GLU A 131 -16.93 5.48 -26.36
N ASP A 132 -16.72 6.82 -26.37
CA ASP A 132 -15.67 7.45 -25.59
C ASP A 132 -15.95 7.32 -24.09
N ARG A 133 -17.19 7.57 -23.67
CA ARG A 133 -17.61 7.41 -22.26
C ARG A 133 -17.37 5.99 -21.77
N VAL A 134 -17.82 4.99 -22.53
CA VAL A 134 -17.61 3.59 -22.21
C VAL A 134 -16.10 3.25 -22.12
N ARG A 135 -15.27 3.76 -23.04
CA ARG A 135 -13.81 3.54 -22.99
C ARG A 135 -13.19 4.14 -21.74
N ILE A 136 -13.58 5.35 -21.35
CA ILE A 136 -13.09 6.01 -20.14
C ILE A 136 -13.53 5.23 -18.89
N GLU A 137 -14.79 4.80 -18.82
CA GLU A 137 -15.32 4.00 -17.72
C GLU A 137 -14.62 2.63 -17.60
N VAL A 138 -14.38 1.95 -18.71
CA VAL A 138 -13.64 0.68 -18.74
C VAL A 138 -12.22 0.89 -18.23
N GLN A 139 -11.55 1.97 -18.63
CA GLN A 139 -10.21 2.27 -18.17
C GLN A 139 -10.19 2.64 -16.67
N ASN A 140 -11.15 3.45 -16.21
CA ASN A 140 -11.30 3.75 -14.79
C ASN A 140 -11.53 2.48 -13.96
N LYS A 141 -12.41 1.60 -14.43
CA LYS A 141 -12.67 0.31 -13.81
C LYS A 141 -11.42 -0.56 -13.77
N HIS A 142 -10.67 -0.63 -14.86
CA HIS A 142 -9.40 -1.37 -14.92
C HIS A 142 -8.39 -0.85 -13.89
N PHE A 143 -8.21 0.46 -13.78
CA PHE A 143 -7.34 1.06 -12.78
C PHE A 143 -7.83 0.75 -11.35
N SER A 144 -9.12 0.92 -11.10
CA SER A 144 -9.73 0.66 -9.79
C SER A 144 -9.64 -0.81 -9.38
N GLU A 145 -9.81 -1.75 -10.30
CA GLU A 145 -9.65 -3.20 -10.06
C GLU A 145 -8.20 -3.59 -9.75
N ASN A 146 -7.24 -2.75 -10.15
CA ASN A 146 -5.83 -2.88 -9.75
C ASN A 146 -5.48 -2.10 -8.46
N GLY A 147 -6.48 -1.61 -7.74
CA GLY A 147 -6.30 -0.91 -6.47
C GLY A 147 -5.80 0.53 -6.61
N LEU A 148 -5.86 1.10 -7.81
CA LEU A 148 -5.41 2.47 -8.06
C LEU A 148 -6.55 3.47 -7.77
N ARG A 149 -6.20 4.59 -7.14
CA ARG A 149 -7.06 5.76 -7.07
C ARG A 149 -6.97 6.51 -8.39
N VAL A 150 -8.11 6.91 -8.96
CA VAL A 150 -8.18 7.57 -10.25
C VAL A 150 -8.74 8.98 -10.11
N LEU A 151 -8.05 9.95 -10.69
CA LEU A 151 -8.55 11.32 -10.88
C LEU A 151 -8.76 11.58 -12.38
N ALA A 152 -9.91 12.14 -12.73
CA ALA A 152 -10.15 12.67 -14.05
C ALA A 152 -9.77 14.16 -14.09
N PHE A 153 -9.28 14.59 -15.25
CA PHE A 153 -8.98 15.97 -15.57
C PHE A 153 -9.78 16.40 -16.80
N ALA A 154 -10.35 17.57 -16.69
CA ALA A 154 -11.10 18.22 -17.74
C ALA A 154 -10.80 19.72 -17.75
N PHE A 155 -11.12 20.40 -18.83
CA PHE A 155 -10.97 21.85 -18.94
C PHE A 155 -12.08 22.47 -19.76
N LYS A 156 -12.19 23.80 -19.66
CA LYS A 156 -13.07 24.61 -20.47
C LYS A 156 -12.40 25.93 -20.78
N THR A 157 -12.36 26.30 -22.06
CA THR A 157 -11.92 27.64 -22.48
C THR A 157 -13.03 28.64 -22.29
N MET A 158 -12.72 29.80 -21.67
CA MET A 158 -13.65 30.87 -21.40
C MET A 158 -13.30 32.12 -22.22
N GLU A 159 -14.27 32.95 -22.53
CA GLU A 159 -14.08 34.17 -23.36
C GLU A 159 -13.42 35.31 -22.57
N GLN A 160 -13.63 35.34 -21.26
CA GLN A 160 -13.14 36.40 -20.36
C GLN A 160 -12.96 35.87 -18.95
N GLU A 161 -12.18 36.58 -18.15
CA GLU A 161 -12.11 36.35 -16.69
C GLU A 161 -13.47 36.65 -16.06
N GLN A 162 -14.02 35.71 -15.31
CA GLN A 162 -15.37 35.91 -14.75
C GLN A 162 -15.52 35.44 -13.29
N GLY A 163 -14.48 34.89 -12.68
CA GLY A 163 -14.59 34.27 -11.35
C GLY A 163 -15.49 33.04 -11.39
N LEU A 164 -14.95 31.92 -10.94
CA LEU A 164 -15.62 30.64 -11.04
C LEU A 164 -16.77 30.48 -10.06
N THR A 165 -17.84 29.84 -10.54
CA THR A 165 -18.97 29.40 -9.74
C THR A 165 -19.23 27.90 -9.97
N LEU A 166 -20.04 27.28 -9.11
CA LEU A 166 -20.44 25.87 -9.26
C LEU A 166 -21.17 25.58 -10.59
N ASN A 167 -21.79 26.59 -11.20
CA ASN A 167 -22.52 26.44 -12.46
C ASN A 167 -21.59 26.34 -13.67
N ASP A 168 -20.36 26.80 -13.56
CA ASP A 168 -19.38 26.81 -14.65
C ASP A 168 -18.79 25.41 -14.91
N GLU A 169 -18.87 24.52 -13.94
CA GLU A 169 -18.39 23.13 -14.02
C GLU A 169 -19.26 22.22 -14.90
N ASN A 170 -19.66 22.72 -16.06
CA ASN A 170 -20.42 21.98 -17.07
C ASN A 170 -19.89 22.33 -18.47
N ASP A 171 -20.26 21.51 -19.45
CA ASP A 171 -19.76 21.61 -20.83
C ASP A 171 -18.23 21.49 -20.92
N LEU A 172 -17.67 20.58 -20.14
CA LEU A 172 -16.26 20.39 -20.03
C LEU A 172 -15.70 19.54 -21.19
N THR A 173 -14.41 19.72 -21.45
CA THR A 173 -13.62 18.90 -22.36
C THR A 173 -12.79 17.90 -21.56
N PHE A 174 -12.96 16.61 -21.81
CA PHE A 174 -12.13 15.57 -21.21
C PHE A 174 -10.69 15.64 -21.71
N LEU A 175 -9.73 15.66 -20.81
CA LEU A 175 -8.30 15.63 -21.11
C LEU A 175 -7.70 14.26 -20.85
N GLY A 176 -7.89 13.71 -19.66
CA GLY A 176 -7.28 12.42 -19.31
C GLY A 176 -7.59 11.95 -17.88
N LEU A 177 -7.06 10.76 -17.56
CA LEU A 177 -7.08 10.20 -16.22
C LEU A 177 -5.64 10.08 -15.69
N ILE A 178 -5.49 10.30 -14.39
CA ILE A 178 -4.27 10.00 -13.66
C ILE A 178 -4.60 8.98 -12.60
N SER A 179 -3.89 7.85 -12.60
CA SER A 179 -4.04 6.81 -11.60
C SER A 179 -2.84 6.78 -10.65
N MET A 180 -3.09 6.53 -9.38
CA MET A 180 -2.09 6.56 -8.33
C MET A 180 -2.38 5.57 -7.22
N MET A 181 -1.36 5.18 -6.48
CA MET A 181 -1.47 4.36 -5.28
C MET A 181 -0.38 4.68 -4.27
N ASP A 182 -0.54 4.20 -3.05
CA ASP A 182 0.56 4.10 -2.09
C ASP A 182 1.30 2.77 -2.34
N PRO A 183 2.48 2.78 -2.96
CA PRO A 183 3.17 1.55 -3.35
C PRO A 183 3.65 0.78 -2.13
N PRO A 184 3.73 -0.56 -2.20
CA PRO A 184 4.41 -1.33 -1.18
C PRO A 184 5.90 -0.98 -1.17
N ARG A 185 6.54 -1.09 0.00
CA ARG A 185 8.00 -0.94 0.10
C ARG A 185 8.70 -2.00 -0.76
N VAL A 186 9.78 -1.62 -1.41
CA VAL A 186 10.52 -2.50 -2.35
C VAL A 186 10.96 -3.79 -1.64
N GLU A 187 11.45 -3.67 -0.41
CA GLU A 187 11.96 -4.78 0.39
C GLU A 187 10.86 -5.77 0.84
N SER A 188 9.60 -5.35 0.82
CA SER A 188 8.47 -6.18 1.29
C SER A 188 8.28 -7.42 0.44
N LYS A 189 8.51 -7.34 -0.87
CA LYS A 189 8.36 -8.47 -1.79
C LYS A 189 9.37 -9.58 -1.49
N ASP A 190 10.64 -9.21 -1.32
CA ASP A 190 11.71 -10.16 -1.01
C ASP A 190 11.50 -10.77 0.38
N ALA A 191 11.12 -9.96 1.36
CA ALA A 191 10.82 -10.43 2.71
C ALA A 191 9.64 -11.43 2.74
N VAL A 192 8.58 -11.18 1.98
CA VAL A 192 7.46 -12.12 1.83
C VAL A 192 7.92 -13.43 1.20
N ALA A 193 8.74 -13.36 0.15
CA ALA A 193 9.29 -14.55 -0.50
C ALA A 193 10.17 -15.39 0.47
N GLU A 194 10.97 -14.73 1.31
CA GLU A 194 11.76 -15.40 2.36
C GLU A 194 10.88 -16.03 3.43
N CYS A 195 9.80 -15.37 3.89
CA CYS A 195 8.82 -15.97 4.79
C CYS A 195 8.26 -17.27 4.23
N ILE A 196 7.79 -17.25 2.98
CA ILE A 196 7.20 -18.42 2.32
C ILE A 196 8.22 -19.56 2.23
N LYS A 197 9.46 -19.28 1.81
CA LYS A 197 10.55 -20.27 1.77
C LYS A 197 10.86 -20.85 3.16
N ALA A 198 10.72 -20.05 4.20
CA ALA A 198 10.93 -20.46 5.58
C ALA A 198 9.75 -21.22 6.20
N GLY A 199 8.67 -21.49 5.42
CA GLY A 199 7.46 -22.17 5.86
C GLY A 199 6.54 -21.28 6.71
N ILE A 200 6.68 -19.97 6.62
CA ILE A 200 5.83 -18.99 7.29
C ILE A 200 4.79 -18.50 6.27
N LYS A 201 3.50 -18.57 6.60
CA LYS A 201 2.42 -18.02 5.80
C LYS A 201 2.24 -16.53 6.13
N PRO A 202 2.61 -15.60 5.24
CA PRO A 202 2.28 -14.19 5.41
C PRO A 202 0.81 -13.96 5.14
N ILE A 203 0.15 -13.15 5.99
CA ILE A 203 -1.26 -12.81 5.89
C ILE A 203 -1.38 -11.30 5.98
N MET A 204 -2.15 -10.70 5.07
CA MET A 204 -2.46 -9.28 5.08
C MET A 204 -3.81 -9.04 5.75
N ILE A 205 -3.83 -8.16 6.75
CA ILE A 205 -5.04 -7.74 7.45
C ILE A 205 -5.10 -6.21 7.38
N THR A 206 -6.13 -5.65 6.74
CA THR A 206 -6.22 -4.21 6.49
C THR A 206 -7.64 -3.67 6.64
N GLY A 207 -7.75 -2.37 6.93
CA GLY A 207 -9.00 -1.63 6.84
C GLY A 207 -9.39 -1.23 5.41
N ASP A 208 -8.48 -1.37 4.44
CA ASP A 208 -8.69 -1.01 3.05
C ASP A 208 -9.76 -1.85 2.35
N HIS A 209 -10.21 -1.36 1.20
CA HIS A 209 -11.13 -2.10 0.34
C HIS A 209 -10.48 -3.37 -0.21
N LYS A 210 -11.26 -4.45 -0.36
CA LYS A 210 -10.80 -5.78 -0.83
C LYS A 210 -9.97 -5.71 -2.12
N VAL A 211 -10.41 -4.90 -3.09
CA VAL A 211 -9.72 -4.78 -4.39
C VAL A 211 -8.32 -4.18 -4.22
N THR A 212 -8.19 -3.10 -3.45
CA THR A 212 -6.91 -2.45 -3.16
C THR A 212 -5.98 -3.38 -2.38
N ALA A 213 -6.49 -4.02 -1.32
CA ALA A 213 -5.73 -4.96 -0.51
C ALA A 213 -5.22 -6.15 -1.34
N ALA A 214 -6.08 -6.72 -2.20
CA ALA A 214 -5.71 -7.82 -3.08
C ALA A 214 -4.66 -7.42 -4.13
N ALA A 215 -4.77 -6.22 -4.71
CA ALA A 215 -3.79 -5.72 -5.67
C ALA A 215 -2.40 -5.55 -5.02
N ILE A 216 -2.32 -4.96 -3.83
CA ILE A 216 -1.08 -4.83 -3.07
C ILE A 216 -0.53 -6.20 -2.69
N ALA A 217 -1.36 -7.09 -2.16
CA ALA A 217 -0.95 -8.44 -1.75
C ALA A 217 -0.40 -9.27 -2.92
N LYS A 218 -1.00 -9.13 -4.11
CA LYS A 218 -0.52 -9.77 -5.34
C LYS A 218 0.85 -9.22 -5.77
N ARG A 219 1.05 -7.90 -5.70
CA ARG A 219 2.35 -7.25 -6.02
C ARG A 219 3.50 -7.76 -5.14
N ILE A 220 3.24 -7.98 -3.85
CA ILE A 220 4.26 -8.45 -2.90
C ILE A 220 4.32 -9.97 -2.76
N GLY A 221 3.43 -10.72 -3.46
CA GLY A 221 3.47 -12.17 -3.53
C GLY A 221 2.78 -12.89 -2.36
N ILE A 222 1.89 -12.23 -1.61
CA ILE A 222 1.04 -12.84 -0.58
C ILE A 222 -0.15 -13.57 -1.19
N LEU A 223 -0.68 -13.05 -2.32
CA LEU A 223 -1.91 -13.50 -2.97
C LEU A 223 -1.61 -14.02 -4.38
N GLU A 224 -2.11 -15.19 -4.71
CA GLU A 224 -2.11 -15.69 -6.08
C GLU A 224 -3.49 -15.51 -6.76
N ASN A 225 -4.56 -15.84 -6.05
CA ASN A 225 -5.91 -15.81 -6.56
C ASN A 225 -6.84 -14.93 -5.72
N MET A 226 -7.77 -14.23 -6.35
CA MET A 226 -8.76 -13.38 -5.66
C MET A 226 -9.67 -14.15 -4.67
N SER A 227 -9.79 -15.47 -4.82
CA SER A 227 -10.53 -16.34 -3.88
C SER A 227 -9.88 -16.43 -2.49
N GLU A 228 -8.58 -16.11 -2.38
CA GLU A 228 -7.86 -16.06 -1.10
C GLU A 228 -8.04 -14.74 -0.36
N ALA A 229 -8.83 -13.80 -0.90
CA ALA A 229 -9.15 -12.53 -0.27
C ALA A 229 -10.62 -12.48 0.15
N CYS A 230 -10.88 -12.09 1.40
CA CYS A 230 -12.24 -11.88 1.92
C CYS A 230 -12.38 -10.52 2.60
N GLU A 231 -13.62 -10.10 2.82
CA GLU A 231 -13.96 -8.94 3.64
C GLU A 231 -14.31 -9.37 5.06
N GLY A 232 -14.11 -8.45 6.03
CA GLY A 232 -14.43 -8.70 7.43
C GLY A 232 -15.87 -9.15 7.68
N ALA A 233 -16.83 -8.63 6.92
CA ALA A 233 -18.23 -9.05 6.98
C ALA A 233 -18.44 -10.56 6.77
N VAL A 234 -17.59 -11.22 5.97
CA VAL A 234 -17.70 -12.67 5.73
C VAL A 234 -17.41 -13.49 6.99
N ILE A 235 -16.51 -13.00 7.85
CA ILE A 235 -16.12 -13.70 9.08
C ILE A 235 -16.95 -13.25 10.31
N GLU A 236 -17.81 -12.23 10.18
CA GLU A 236 -18.59 -11.69 11.27
C GLU A 236 -19.60 -12.71 11.78
N ASP A 237 -20.28 -13.40 10.88
CA ASP A 237 -21.32 -14.38 11.19
C ASP A 237 -20.79 -15.80 11.42
N MET A 238 -19.50 -16.05 11.22
CA MET A 238 -18.88 -17.36 11.43
C MET A 238 -18.71 -17.67 12.91
N THR A 239 -18.95 -18.92 13.30
CA THR A 239 -18.50 -19.43 14.61
C THR A 239 -16.98 -19.52 14.66
N ASP A 240 -16.41 -19.68 15.85
CA ASP A 240 -14.95 -19.81 15.98
C ASP A 240 -14.42 -21.10 15.34
N GLU A 241 -15.20 -22.18 15.37
CA GLU A 241 -14.88 -23.46 14.70
C GLU A 241 -14.89 -23.32 13.18
N GLU A 242 -15.91 -22.66 12.62
CA GLU A 242 -16.00 -22.39 11.19
C GLU A 242 -14.83 -21.49 10.73
N LEU A 243 -14.47 -20.49 11.52
CA LEU A 243 -13.33 -19.61 11.23
C LEU A 243 -12.01 -20.38 11.23
N GLN A 244 -11.80 -21.33 12.15
CA GLN A 244 -10.60 -22.18 12.15
C GLN A 244 -10.45 -23.01 10.87
N GLU A 245 -11.54 -23.48 10.30
CA GLU A 245 -11.52 -24.22 9.02
C GLU A 245 -11.32 -23.27 7.83
N PHE A 246 -11.75 -22.03 7.93
CA PHE A 246 -11.71 -21.02 6.87
C PHE A 246 -10.35 -20.37 6.71
N VAL A 247 -9.66 -20.00 7.82
CA VAL A 247 -8.42 -19.21 7.78
C VAL A 247 -7.27 -19.80 6.94
N PRO A 248 -7.09 -21.13 6.78
CA PRO A 248 -6.02 -21.66 5.92
C PRO A 248 -6.14 -21.27 4.44
N ASN A 249 -7.35 -21.02 3.98
CA ASN A 249 -7.65 -20.73 2.58
C ASN A 249 -7.54 -19.23 2.27
N ILE A 250 -7.41 -18.39 3.29
CA ILE A 250 -7.39 -16.94 3.13
C ILE A 250 -6.00 -16.38 3.44
N SER A 251 -5.55 -15.50 2.57
CA SER A 251 -4.27 -14.80 2.67
C SER A 251 -4.46 -13.29 2.86
N VAL A 252 -5.65 -12.75 2.54
CA VAL A 252 -5.96 -11.32 2.64
C VAL A 252 -7.32 -11.08 3.28
N TYR A 253 -7.34 -10.31 4.34
CA TYR A 253 -8.55 -9.86 5.03
C TYR A 253 -8.68 -8.34 4.89
N ALA A 254 -9.73 -7.87 4.24
CA ALA A 254 -10.02 -6.48 3.94
C ALA A 254 -11.19 -5.94 4.79
N ARG A 255 -11.25 -4.65 5.05
CA ARG A 255 -12.31 -4.01 5.83
C ARG A 255 -12.58 -4.70 7.16
N VAL A 256 -11.51 -5.07 7.87
CA VAL A 256 -11.61 -5.75 9.16
C VAL A 256 -11.69 -4.78 10.33
N SER A 257 -12.55 -5.10 11.29
CA SER A 257 -12.60 -4.43 12.59
C SER A 257 -11.49 -4.92 13.52
N PRO A 258 -11.19 -4.21 14.62
CA PRO A 258 -10.24 -4.70 15.63
C PRO A 258 -10.62 -6.07 16.22
N GLU A 259 -11.89 -6.34 16.36
CA GLU A 259 -12.40 -7.62 16.85
C GLU A 259 -12.12 -8.78 15.89
N HIS A 260 -12.30 -8.54 14.59
CA HIS A 260 -11.94 -9.52 13.56
C HIS A 260 -10.45 -9.88 13.61
N LYS A 261 -9.56 -8.91 13.86
CA LYS A 261 -8.11 -9.16 13.98
C LYS A 261 -7.80 -10.14 15.10
N ILE A 262 -8.44 -9.96 16.27
CA ILE A 262 -8.28 -10.86 17.42
C ILE A 262 -8.75 -12.28 17.07
N ARG A 263 -9.93 -12.40 16.44
CA ARG A 263 -10.52 -13.69 16.07
C ARG A 263 -9.65 -14.44 15.06
N ILE A 264 -9.09 -13.74 14.06
CA ILE A 264 -8.17 -14.34 13.07
C ILE A 264 -6.91 -14.86 13.77
N VAL A 265 -6.29 -14.06 14.65
CA VAL A 265 -5.10 -14.48 15.42
C VAL A 265 -5.40 -15.73 16.25
N ARG A 266 -6.51 -15.71 16.99
CA ARG A 266 -6.94 -16.85 17.81
C ARG A 266 -7.19 -18.11 16.99
N ALA A 267 -7.89 -18.00 15.85
CA ALA A 267 -8.18 -19.13 14.99
C ALA A 267 -6.89 -19.81 14.49
N TRP A 268 -5.86 -19.04 14.15
CA TRP A 268 -4.54 -19.59 13.79
C TRP A 268 -3.83 -20.24 14.98
N GLN A 269 -3.89 -19.65 16.19
CA GLN A 269 -3.30 -20.22 17.41
C GLN A 269 -3.97 -21.56 17.80
N GLU A 270 -5.29 -21.64 17.73
CA GLU A 270 -6.05 -22.86 18.03
C GLU A 270 -5.78 -24.00 17.06
N ARG A 271 -5.30 -23.69 15.85
CA ARG A 271 -4.75 -24.68 14.91
C ARG A 271 -3.30 -25.11 15.23
N GLY A 272 -2.73 -24.65 16.33
CA GLY A 272 -1.38 -25.00 16.77
C GLY A 272 -0.26 -24.21 16.06
N ASN A 273 -0.58 -23.07 15.44
CA ASN A 273 0.43 -22.21 14.83
C ASN A 273 0.92 -21.16 15.82
N ILE A 274 2.19 -20.78 15.69
CA ILE A 274 2.76 -19.60 16.37
C ILE A 274 2.48 -18.38 15.49
N VAL A 275 1.78 -17.41 16.03
CA VAL A 275 1.30 -16.23 15.31
C VAL A 275 2.11 -15.00 15.71
N ALA A 276 2.75 -14.37 14.71
CA ALA A 276 3.29 -13.02 14.84
C ALA A 276 2.29 -12.04 14.23
N MET A 277 1.90 -11.02 14.98
CA MET A 277 0.99 -9.95 14.53
C MET A 277 1.73 -8.62 14.49
N THR A 278 1.63 -7.90 13.37
CA THR A 278 2.18 -6.54 13.24
C THR A 278 1.08 -5.51 13.23
N GLY A 279 1.33 -4.36 13.84
CA GLY A 279 0.37 -3.26 13.86
C GLY A 279 1.01 -1.94 14.27
N ASP A 280 0.34 -0.84 13.96
CA ASP A 280 0.79 0.54 14.25
C ASP A 280 -0.27 1.36 15.01
N GLY A 281 -1.53 0.97 14.92
CA GLY A 281 -2.65 1.70 15.48
C GLY A 281 -3.12 1.22 16.85
N VAL A 282 -3.89 2.09 17.52
CA VAL A 282 -4.61 1.74 18.76
C VAL A 282 -5.54 0.55 18.54
N ASN A 283 -6.11 0.45 17.34
CA ASN A 283 -7.01 -0.64 16.93
C ASN A 283 -6.31 -2.00 16.81
N ASP A 284 -4.98 -2.02 16.71
CA ASP A 284 -4.19 -3.24 16.60
C ASP A 284 -3.76 -3.79 17.97
N ALA A 285 -3.71 -2.93 18.99
CA ALA A 285 -3.19 -3.27 20.30
C ALA A 285 -3.80 -4.55 20.93
N PRO A 286 -5.12 -4.79 20.85
CA PRO A 286 -5.69 -6.02 21.39
C PRO A 286 -5.22 -7.28 20.63
N ALA A 287 -5.05 -7.20 19.30
CA ALA A 287 -4.56 -8.30 18.48
C ALA A 287 -3.04 -8.52 18.67
N LEU A 288 -2.25 -7.44 18.84
CA LEU A 288 -0.82 -7.50 19.19
C LEU A 288 -0.62 -8.22 20.52
N LYS A 289 -1.47 -7.94 21.52
CA LYS A 289 -1.42 -8.58 22.83
C LYS A 289 -1.89 -10.04 22.78
N GLN A 290 -2.84 -10.39 21.89
CA GLN A 290 -3.34 -11.75 21.72
C GLN A 290 -2.32 -12.65 21.03
N ALA A 291 -1.55 -12.14 20.09
CA ALA A 291 -0.57 -12.91 19.32
C ALA A 291 0.56 -13.45 20.22
N ASP A 292 1.19 -14.55 19.79
CA ASP A 292 2.38 -15.09 20.48
C ASP A 292 3.55 -14.11 20.42
N ILE A 293 3.63 -13.35 19.32
CA ILE A 293 4.63 -12.29 19.13
C ILE A 293 3.92 -11.07 18.53
N GLY A 294 3.54 -10.11 19.38
CA GLY A 294 3.09 -8.79 18.92
C GLY A 294 4.29 -7.93 18.50
N VAL A 295 4.21 -7.29 17.35
CA VAL A 295 5.26 -6.43 16.78
C VAL A 295 4.67 -5.07 16.44
N ALA A 296 5.10 -4.01 17.11
CA ALA A 296 4.66 -2.64 16.85
C ALA A 296 5.67 -1.87 15.99
N MET A 297 5.16 -0.91 15.23
CA MET A 297 5.98 0.06 14.51
C MET A 297 6.55 1.08 15.50
N GLY A 298 7.84 1.41 15.38
CA GLY A 298 8.54 2.29 16.33
C GLY A 298 8.46 3.76 15.95
N ILE A 299 8.41 4.07 14.65
CA ILE A 299 8.35 5.44 14.12
C ILE A 299 6.89 5.89 14.01
N THR A 300 6.06 5.15 13.26
CA THR A 300 4.66 5.50 12.99
C THR A 300 3.68 4.93 14.02
N GLY A 301 4.11 3.95 14.82
CA GLY A 301 3.27 3.27 15.79
C GLY A 301 2.83 4.14 16.95
N SER A 302 1.55 4.01 17.35
CA SER A 302 1.02 4.64 18.56
C SER A 302 1.66 4.07 19.82
N GLU A 303 1.75 4.85 20.88
CA GLU A 303 2.27 4.37 22.18
C GLU A 303 1.47 3.17 22.71
N VAL A 304 0.15 3.15 22.47
CA VAL A 304 -0.72 2.03 22.88
C VAL A 304 -0.35 0.71 22.14
N ALA A 305 0.01 0.80 20.85
CA ALA A 305 0.47 -0.35 20.09
C ALA A 305 1.85 -0.83 20.59
N LYS A 306 2.77 0.11 20.87
CA LYS A 306 4.11 -0.19 21.41
C LYS A 306 4.03 -0.86 22.79
N ASP A 307 3.15 -0.38 23.66
CA ASP A 307 2.96 -0.96 25.00
C ASP A 307 2.32 -2.35 24.96
N ALA A 308 1.51 -2.64 23.95
CA ALA A 308 0.86 -3.93 23.76
C ALA A 308 1.77 -4.99 23.12
N ALA A 309 2.85 -4.57 22.45
CA ALA A 309 3.70 -5.43 21.65
C ALA A 309 4.85 -6.03 22.46
N ALA A 310 5.28 -7.23 22.07
CA ALA A 310 6.49 -7.88 22.61
C ALA A 310 7.77 -7.37 21.94
N MET A 311 7.67 -6.77 20.76
CA MET A 311 8.78 -6.24 19.96
C MET A 311 8.39 -4.92 19.33
N VAL A 312 9.34 -3.98 19.23
CA VAL A 312 9.16 -2.70 18.53
C VAL A 312 10.20 -2.58 17.43
N LEU A 313 9.74 -2.31 16.19
CA LEU A 313 10.62 -2.12 15.04
C LEU A 313 11.07 -0.66 14.96
N THR A 314 12.35 -0.42 15.08
CA THR A 314 12.92 0.95 15.05
C THR A 314 12.96 1.57 13.66
N ASP A 315 12.80 0.76 12.60
CA ASP A 315 12.85 1.16 11.19
C ASP A 315 11.50 1.01 10.46
N ASP A 316 10.46 0.57 11.16
CA ASP A 316 9.13 0.27 10.62
C ASP A 316 9.17 -0.63 9.37
N ASN A 317 10.16 -1.53 9.28
CA ASN A 317 10.39 -2.35 8.11
C ASN A 317 10.05 -3.83 8.36
N PHE A 318 9.11 -4.38 7.59
CA PHE A 318 8.73 -5.78 7.67
C PHE A 318 9.92 -6.75 7.43
N ALA A 319 10.89 -6.38 6.59
CA ALA A 319 12.09 -7.18 6.34
C ALA A 319 12.93 -7.41 7.61
N THR A 320 12.87 -6.51 8.59
CA THR A 320 13.56 -6.65 9.87
C THR A 320 12.94 -7.77 10.72
N ILE A 321 11.64 -8.03 10.59
CA ILE A 321 10.98 -9.18 11.25
C ILE A 321 11.55 -10.49 10.71
N VAL A 322 11.74 -10.59 9.40
CA VAL A 322 12.29 -11.77 8.74
C VAL A 322 13.70 -12.08 9.27
N LYS A 323 14.55 -11.06 9.37
CA LYS A 323 15.89 -11.18 9.99
C LYS A 323 15.82 -11.59 11.45
N ALA A 324 14.86 -11.07 12.21
CA ALA A 324 14.67 -11.46 13.60
C ALA A 324 14.29 -12.96 13.73
N VAL A 325 13.42 -13.46 12.85
CA VAL A 325 13.06 -14.88 12.79
C VAL A 325 14.27 -15.74 12.42
N GLU A 326 15.06 -15.35 11.43
CA GLU A 326 16.29 -16.04 11.04
C GLU A 326 17.28 -16.13 12.19
N ASN A 327 17.56 -15.00 12.86
CA ASN A 327 18.43 -14.95 14.02
C ASN A 327 17.90 -15.80 15.16
N GLY A 328 16.62 -15.79 15.45
CA GLY A 328 15.99 -16.61 16.47
C GLY A 328 16.15 -18.12 16.18
N ARG A 329 15.96 -18.54 14.93
CA ARG A 329 16.18 -19.92 14.49
C ARG A 329 17.64 -20.33 14.63
N ASN A 330 18.59 -19.47 14.30
CA ASN A 330 20.02 -19.70 14.46
C ASN A 330 20.42 -19.85 15.95
N ILE A 331 19.90 -18.97 16.82
CA ILE A 331 20.11 -19.05 18.26
C ILE A 331 19.56 -20.38 18.80
N TYR A 332 18.33 -20.75 18.43
CA TYR A 332 17.74 -22.02 18.84
C TYR A 332 18.58 -23.23 18.40
N GLN A 333 19.07 -23.22 17.15
CA GLN A 333 19.93 -24.27 16.64
C GLN A 333 21.27 -24.37 17.42
N ASN A 334 21.86 -23.23 17.77
CA ASN A 334 23.08 -23.17 18.57
C ASN A 334 22.86 -23.73 20.00
N ILE A 335 21.74 -23.38 20.64
CA ILE A 335 21.34 -23.93 21.94
C ILE A 335 21.18 -25.45 21.84
N LYS A 336 20.48 -25.94 20.81
CA LYS A 336 20.28 -27.37 20.57
C LYS A 336 21.61 -28.10 20.37
N ASN A 337 22.52 -27.53 19.58
CA ASN A 337 23.85 -28.09 19.36
C ASN A 337 24.69 -28.15 20.67
N ALA A 338 24.62 -27.08 21.48
CA ALA A 338 25.30 -27.06 22.78
C ALA A 338 24.77 -28.13 23.75
N ILE A 339 23.45 -28.27 23.84
CA ILE A 339 22.79 -29.30 24.64
C ILE A 339 23.19 -30.69 24.13
N GLN A 340 23.14 -30.91 22.81
CA GLN A 340 23.53 -32.20 22.21
C GLN A 340 24.98 -32.54 22.49
N PHE A 341 25.91 -31.58 22.43
CA PHE A 341 27.31 -31.76 22.77
C PHE A 341 27.51 -32.19 24.24
N LEU A 342 26.86 -31.47 25.17
CA LEU A 342 26.93 -31.78 26.61
C LEU A 342 26.34 -33.18 26.92
N LEU A 343 25.18 -33.49 26.33
CA LEU A 343 24.56 -34.81 26.54
C LEU A 343 25.39 -35.92 25.93
N SER A 344 25.99 -35.73 24.74
CA SER A 344 26.83 -36.74 24.08
C SER A 344 28.06 -37.08 24.91
N GLY A 345 28.72 -36.06 25.49
CA GLY A 345 29.88 -36.27 26.39
C GLY A 345 29.52 -37.05 27.64
N ASN A 346 28.43 -36.68 28.31
CA ASN A 346 27.96 -37.38 29.50
C ASN A 346 27.51 -38.83 29.18
N PHE A 347 26.81 -39.01 28.05
CA PHE A 347 26.35 -40.34 27.61
C PHE A 347 27.53 -41.27 27.27
N ALA A 348 28.56 -40.73 26.61
CA ALA A 348 29.80 -41.46 26.33
C ALA A 348 30.49 -41.91 27.61
N ALA A 349 30.56 -41.06 28.64
CA ALA A 349 31.12 -41.42 29.94
C ALA A 349 30.32 -42.54 30.65
N ILE A 350 28.96 -42.42 30.63
CA ILE A 350 28.08 -43.46 31.19
C ILE A 350 28.26 -44.79 30.46
N LEU A 351 28.31 -44.79 29.12
CA LEU A 351 28.52 -45.99 28.33
C LEU A 351 29.90 -46.62 28.59
N ALA A 352 30.95 -45.82 28.73
CA ALA A 352 32.28 -46.27 29.05
C ALA A 352 32.35 -46.99 30.43
N VAL A 353 31.72 -46.41 31.46
CA VAL A 353 31.59 -46.95 32.76
C VAL A 353 30.76 -48.25 32.74
N LEU A 354 29.67 -48.29 32.08
CA LEU A 354 28.80 -49.46 31.92
C LEU A 354 29.53 -50.56 31.18
N TYR A 355 30.21 -50.26 30.08
CA TYR A 355 31.04 -51.26 29.38
C TYR A 355 32.15 -51.83 30.25
N ALA A 356 32.90 -50.98 30.94
CA ALA A 356 33.97 -51.43 31.88
C ALA A 356 33.40 -52.31 32.98
N SER A 357 32.25 -52.00 33.55
CA SER A 357 31.57 -52.78 34.56
C SER A 357 31.14 -54.16 34.05
N LEU A 358 30.52 -54.25 32.87
CA LEU A 358 30.07 -55.47 32.24
C LEU A 358 31.24 -56.36 31.79
N ALA A 359 32.35 -55.78 31.38
CA ALA A 359 33.58 -56.50 30.97
C ALA A 359 34.51 -56.79 32.10
N SER A 360 34.14 -56.48 33.37
CA SER A 360 34.97 -56.61 34.55
C SER A 360 36.35 -55.95 34.43
N LEU A 361 36.42 -54.84 33.72
CA LEU A 361 37.59 -54.02 33.54
C LEU A 361 37.68 -52.97 34.64
N PRO A 362 38.92 -52.59 35.11
CA PRO A 362 39.06 -51.53 36.08
C PRO A 362 38.56 -50.19 35.50
N VAL A 363 37.57 -49.57 36.15
CA VAL A 363 37.08 -48.24 35.78
C VAL A 363 38.10 -47.20 36.21
N GLN A 364 38.82 -46.61 35.29
CA GLN A 364 39.67 -45.46 35.57
C GLN A 364 38.81 -44.21 35.70
N ILE A 365 38.55 -43.75 36.91
CA ILE A 365 38.00 -42.47 37.21
C ILE A 365 39.11 -41.44 36.98
N GLY A 366 39.06 -40.70 35.86
CA GLY A 366 40.04 -39.66 35.56
C GLY A 366 40.11 -38.67 36.72
N ARG A 367 41.28 -38.40 37.25
CA ARG A 367 41.51 -37.29 38.18
C ARG A 367 41.33 -35.99 37.36
N ALA A 368 40.38 -35.17 37.76
CA ALA A 368 40.36 -33.78 37.33
C ALA A 368 41.63 -33.13 37.87
N HIS A 369 42.58 -32.77 37.04
CA HIS A 369 43.62 -31.85 37.42
C HIS A 369 43.05 -30.46 37.58
N VAL A 370 43.13 -29.96 38.82
CA VAL A 370 42.89 -28.57 39.17
C VAL A 370 44.00 -27.72 38.58
#